data_b7769d88b33aa36c9927544124844c0c
#
_entry.id   b7769d88b33aa36c9927544124844c0c
#
_cell.length_a   1.000
_cell.length_b   1.000
_cell.length_c   1.000
_cell.angle_alpha   90.00
_cell.angle_beta   90.00
_cell.angle_gamma   90.00
#
_symmetry.space_group_name_H-M   'P 1'
#
loop_
_entity.id
_entity.type
_entity.pdbx_description
1 polymer ?
#
loop_
_entity_poly.entity_id
_entity_poly.type
_entity_poly.pdbx_seq_one_letter_code
_entity_poly.pdbx_strand_id
1 'polypeptide(L)'
;MLNKPEEFTKRVWKLARKIPKGRVTTYGILVGMAGGHPMMARMVTTILSKAPNHNLIPFHRIVYSSGKVWLDPKYKTERLKLYKEEGIKLDKNNKIVDFKNKLFTFE
;
A
#
# COMPACT_ATOMS: atom_id res chain seq x y z
N MET A 1 -23.16 8.93 10.08
CA MET A 1 -22.32 10.10 10.23
C MET A 1 -21.16 10.07 9.25
N LEU A 2 -20.94 11.19 8.61
CA LEU A 2 -19.86 11.26 7.64
C LEU A 2 -18.52 11.48 8.34
N ASN A 3 -17.50 10.76 7.89
CA ASN A 3 -16.15 10.95 8.35
C ASN A 3 -15.59 12.25 7.80
N LYS A 4 -14.94 13.01 8.64
CA LYS A 4 -14.24 14.19 8.18
C LYS A 4 -13.05 13.75 7.33
N PRO A 5 -12.67 14.48 6.28
CA PRO A 5 -11.53 14.12 5.45
C PRO A 5 -10.25 13.87 6.26
N GLU A 6 -10.00 14.67 7.27
CA GLU A 6 -8.82 14.51 8.11
C GLU A 6 -8.83 13.20 8.93
N GLU A 7 -10.02 12.76 9.35
CA GLU A 7 -10.13 11.49 10.06
C GLU A 7 -9.86 10.31 9.15
N PHE A 8 -10.38 10.36 7.94
CA PHE A 8 -10.11 9.35 6.93
C PHE A 8 -8.61 9.28 6.65
N THR A 9 -7.99 10.43 6.43
CA THR A 9 -6.56 10.53 6.18
C THR A 9 -5.74 9.88 7.30
N LYS A 10 -6.08 10.18 8.55
CA LYS A 10 -5.39 9.60 9.71
C LYS A 10 -5.56 8.08 9.77
N ARG A 11 -6.75 7.56 9.44
CA ARG A 11 -6.98 6.12 9.41
C ARG A 11 -6.13 5.45 8.34
N VAL A 12 -6.04 6.04 7.17
CA VAL A 12 -5.20 5.53 6.10
C VAL A 12 -3.74 5.45 6.57
N TRP A 13 -3.24 6.50 7.20
CA TRP A 13 -1.87 6.50 7.74
C TRP A 13 -1.64 5.38 8.75
N LYS A 14 -2.56 5.22 9.70
CA LYS A 14 -2.44 4.19 10.73
C LYS A 14 -2.46 2.79 10.13
N LEU A 15 -3.39 2.53 9.22
CA LEU A 15 -3.52 1.22 8.61
C LEU A 15 -2.30 0.87 7.76
N ALA A 16 -1.79 1.83 6.99
CA ALA A 16 -0.62 1.59 6.16
C ALA A 16 0.58 1.14 6.99
N ARG A 17 0.74 1.69 8.18
CA ARG A 17 1.84 1.34 9.07
C ARG A 17 1.72 -0.05 9.69
N LYS A 18 0.53 -0.64 9.63
CA LYS A 18 0.29 -1.98 10.19
C LYS A 18 0.65 -3.11 9.23
N ILE A 19 0.91 -2.80 7.97
CA ILE A 19 1.23 -3.85 6.98
C ILE A 19 2.60 -4.44 7.34
N PRO A 20 2.66 -5.76 7.66
CA PRO A 20 3.92 -6.36 8.11
C PRO A 20 4.89 -6.61 6.95
N LYS A 21 6.15 -6.77 7.29
CA LYS A 21 7.17 -7.13 6.31
C LYS A 21 6.81 -8.45 5.63
N GLY A 22 7.06 -8.52 4.33
CA GLY A 22 6.76 -9.72 3.57
C GLY A 22 5.32 -9.84 3.13
N ARG A 23 4.49 -8.87 3.48
CA ARG A 23 3.08 -8.85 3.09
C ARG A 23 2.76 -7.54 2.39
N VAL A 24 1.69 -7.56 1.60
CA VAL A 24 1.22 -6.37 0.87
C VAL A 24 -0.29 -6.26 0.99
N THR A 25 -0.81 -5.05 0.79
CA THR A 25 -2.25 -4.85 0.67
C THR A 25 -2.53 -4.07 -0.61
N THR A 26 -3.80 -3.95 -0.97
CA THR A 26 -4.16 -3.17 -2.16
C THR A 26 -4.68 -1.80 -1.73
N TYR A 27 -4.67 -0.87 -2.68
CA TYR A 27 -5.25 0.46 -2.44
C TYR A 27 -6.72 0.35 -2.03
N GLY A 28 -7.46 -0.55 -2.70
CA GLY A 28 -8.88 -0.75 -2.39
C GLY A 28 -9.13 -1.29 -1.00
N ILE A 29 -8.34 -2.28 -0.57
CA ILE A 29 -8.47 -2.85 0.77
C ILE A 29 -8.18 -1.78 1.82
N LEU A 30 -7.11 -1.03 1.62
CA LEU A 30 -6.71 0.03 2.55
C LEU A 30 -7.81 1.08 2.71
N VAL A 31 -8.36 1.54 1.59
CA VAL A 31 -9.45 2.52 1.59
C VAL A 31 -10.70 1.96 2.27
N GLY A 32 -11.06 0.71 1.96
CA GLY A 32 -12.22 0.07 2.56
C GLY A 32 -12.09 -0.05 4.08
N MET A 33 -10.91 -0.44 4.56
CA MET A 33 -10.65 -0.55 6.00
C MET A 33 -10.65 0.81 6.69
N ALA A 34 -10.31 1.87 5.97
CA ALA A 34 -10.36 3.23 6.50
C ALA A 34 -11.76 3.84 6.47
N GLY A 35 -12.73 3.11 5.93
CA GLY A 35 -14.12 3.58 5.85
C GLY A 35 -14.41 4.43 4.63
N GLY A 36 -13.56 4.38 3.61
CA GLY A 36 -13.73 5.15 2.39
C GLY A 36 -14.45 4.39 1.29
N HIS A 37 -14.84 5.14 0.26
CA HIS A 37 -15.46 4.58 -0.93
C HIS A 37 -14.37 4.06 -1.88
N PRO A 38 -14.63 2.98 -2.64
CA PRO A 38 -13.62 2.43 -3.57
C PRO A 38 -13.01 3.44 -4.53
N MET A 39 -13.78 4.44 -4.97
CA MET A 39 -13.26 5.48 -5.84
C MET A 39 -12.17 6.31 -5.20
N MET A 40 -12.06 6.28 -3.88
CA MET A 40 -11.04 7.02 -3.15
C MET A 40 -9.67 6.33 -3.19
N ALA A 41 -9.61 5.12 -3.74
CA ALA A 41 -8.35 4.37 -3.81
C ALA A 41 -7.26 5.15 -4.56
N ARG A 42 -7.63 5.91 -5.59
CA ARG A 42 -6.67 6.71 -6.34
C ARG A 42 -6.07 7.88 -5.55
N MET A 43 -6.69 8.23 -4.43
CA MET A 43 -6.22 9.32 -3.57
C MET A 43 -5.17 8.89 -2.56
N VAL A 44 -5.00 7.58 -2.39
CA VAL A 44 -4.15 7.01 -1.34
C VAL A 44 -2.71 7.50 -1.44
N THR A 45 -2.15 7.50 -2.64
CA THR A 45 -0.77 7.93 -2.84
C THR A 45 -0.56 9.36 -2.36
N THR A 46 -1.48 10.26 -2.71
CA THR A 46 -1.43 11.65 -2.28
C THR A 46 -1.57 11.77 -0.76
N ILE A 47 -2.53 11.03 -0.20
CA ILE A 47 -2.76 11.02 1.25
C ILE A 47 -1.52 10.57 2.00
N LEU A 48 -0.91 9.47 1.56
CA LEU A 48 0.26 8.93 2.24
C LEU A 48 1.49 9.82 2.11
N SER A 49 1.64 10.51 0.97
CA SER A 49 2.78 11.40 0.76
C SER A 49 2.74 12.63 1.68
N LYS A 50 1.57 12.97 2.21
CA LYS A 50 1.40 14.11 3.12
C LYS A 50 1.49 13.73 4.59
N ALA A 51 1.71 12.46 4.89
CA ALA A 51 1.80 12.02 6.28
C ALA A 51 3.02 12.65 6.97
N PRO A 52 2.87 13.11 8.23
CA PRO A 52 4.00 13.70 8.95
C PRO A 52 5.22 12.79 9.06
N ASN A 53 4.97 11.49 9.14
CA ASN A 53 6.03 10.50 9.26
C ASN A 53 6.05 9.60 8.02
N HIS A 54 5.98 10.20 6.83
CA HIS A 54 5.89 9.42 5.60
C HIS A 54 7.06 8.43 5.42
N ASN A 55 8.22 8.69 6.02
CA ASN A 55 9.35 7.77 5.97
C ASN A 55 9.07 6.44 6.67
N LEU A 56 8.08 6.40 7.56
CA LEU A 56 7.70 5.19 8.27
C LEU A 56 6.59 4.43 7.56
N ILE A 57 6.06 5.00 6.49
CA ILE A 57 4.97 4.36 5.75
C ILE A 57 5.54 3.42 4.71
N PRO A 58 5.17 2.13 4.74
CA PRO A 58 5.69 1.16 3.78
C PRO A 58 4.97 1.26 2.43
N PHE A 59 5.29 2.29 1.65
CA PHE A 59 4.67 2.53 0.35
C PHE A 59 4.76 1.31 -0.57
N HIS A 60 5.87 0.57 -0.51
CA HIS A 60 6.10 -0.61 -1.34
C HIS A 60 5.14 -1.77 -1.02
N ARG A 61 4.50 -1.73 0.15
CA ARG A 61 3.56 -2.76 0.57
C ARG A 61 2.12 -2.45 0.17
N ILE A 62 1.90 -1.40 -0.62
CA ILE A 62 0.58 -1.05 -1.13
C ILE A 62 0.63 -1.19 -2.65
N VAL A 63 -0.18 -2.09 -3.20
CA VAL A 63 -0.10 -2.45 -4.62
C VAL A 63 -1.48 -2.40 -5.26
N TYR A 64 -1.51 -2.53 -6.59
CA TYR A 64 -2.76 -2.58 -7.33
C TYR A 64 -3.51 -3.88 -7.06
N SER A 65 -4.82 -3.89 -7.29
CA SER A 65 -5.65 -5.06 -7.03
C SER A 65 -5.23 -6.29 -7.84
N SER A 66 -4.56 -6.08 -8.96
CA SER A 66 -4.02 -7.17 -9.77
C SER A 66 -2.74 -7.79 -9.21
N GLY A 67 -2.20 -7.20 -8.15
CA GLY A 67 -0.90 -7.60 -7.62
C GLY A 67 0.28 -6.88 -8.28
N LYS A 68 0.00 -6.01 -9.26
CA LYS A 68 1.04 -5.25 -9.92
C LYS A 68 1.55 -4.16 -9.00
N VAL A 69 2.88 -4.00 -8.96
CA VAL A 69 3.50 -2.95 -8.15
C VAL A 69 3.79 -1.73 -9.00
N TRP A 70 3.80 -0.57 -8.34
CA TRP A 70 4.16 0.68 -8.99
C TRP A 70 5.66 0.90 -8.84
N LEU A 71 6.34 0.97 -9.97
CA LEU A 71 7.79 1.17 -10.00
C LEU A 71 8.12 2.48 -10.72
N ASP A 72 7.97 3.58 -10.02
CA ASP A 72 8.36 4.88 -10.51
C ASP A 72 9.88 4.91 -10.72
N PRO A 73 10.38 5.43 -11.84
CA PRO A 73 11.83 5.46 -12.10
C PRO A 73 12.65 6.05 -10.95
N LYS A 74 12.12 7.02 -10.25
CA LYS A 74 12.79 7.66 -9.12
C LYS A 74 13.02 6.69 -7.95
N TYR A 75 12.05 5.81 -7.69
CA TYR A 75 12.08 4.93 -6.52
C TYR A 75 12.28 3.45 -6.86
N LYS A 76 12.41 3.13 -8.15
CA LYS A 76 12.46 1.75 -8.61
C LYS A 76 13.53 0.91 -7.90
N THR A 77 14.75 1.39 -7.89
CA THR A 77 15.88 0.66 -7.31
C THR A 77 15.64 0.36 -5.83
N GLU A 78 15.20 1.36 -5.08
CA GLU A 78 14.93 1.21 -3.66
C GLU A 78 13.79 0.22 -3.41
N ARG A 79 12.71 0.31 -4.18
CA ARG A 79 11.58 -0.59 -4.02
C ARG A 79 11.92 -2.04 -4.36
N LEU A 80 12.67 -2.25 -5.41
CA LEU A 80 13.10 -3.60 -5.77
C LEU A 80 13.98 -4.21 -4.68
N LYS A 81 14.83 -3.41 -4.08
CA LYS A 81 15.66 -3.84 -2.95
C LYS A 81 14.79 -4.24 -1.76
N LEU A 82 13.78 -3.42 -1.43
CA LEU A 82 12.88 -3.71 -0.32
C LEU A 82 12.10 -4.99 -0.54
N TYR A 83 11.58 -5.21 -1.75
CA TYR A 83 10.86 -6.45 -2.06
C TYR A 83 11.77 -7.66 -1.88
N LYS A 84 13.00 -7.56 -2.35
CA LYS A 84 13.97 -8.66 -2.22
C LYS A 84 14.26 -8.96 -0.75
N GLU A 85 14.47 -7.92 0.05
CA GLU A 85 14.74 -8.06 1.50
C GLU A 85 13.57 -8.71 2.23
N GLU A 86 12.34 -8.46 1.78
CA GLU A 86 11.14 -8.97 2.41
C GLU A 86 10.66 -10.31 1.83
N GLY A 87 11.41 -10.88 0.91
CA GLY A 87 11.06 -12.16 0.30
C GLY A 87 9.90 -12.08 -0.67
N ILE A 88 9.62 -10.90 -1.21
CA ILE A 88 8.55 -10.70 -2.20
C ILE A 88 9.18 -10.74 -3.59
N LYS A 89 8.75 -11.71 -4.40
CA LYS A 89 9.25 -11.86 -5.77
C LYS A 89 8.29 -11.23 -6.75
N LEU A 90 8.82 -10.64 -7.81
CA LEU A 90 8.03 -10.08 -8.90
C LEU A 90 8.27 -10.88 -10.16
N ASP A 91 7.23 -11.02 -10.98
CA ASP A 91 7.37 -11.65 -12.28
C ASP A 91 7.82 -10.62 -13.33
N LYS A 92 7.92 -11.05 -14.59
CA LYS A 92 8.36 -10.16 -15.67
C LYS A 92 7.42 -8.97 -15.93
N ASN A 93 6.18 -9.06 -15.45
CA ASN A 93 5.19 -8.02 -15.61
C ASN A 93 5.07 -7.13 -14.36
N ASN A 94 6.02 -7.24 -13.44
CA ASN A 94 6.03 -6.51 -12.18
C ASN A 94 4.83 -6.82 -11.29
N LYS A 95 4.33 -8.06 -11.37
CA LYS A 95 3.28 -8.55 -10.49
C LYS A 95 3.88 -9.43 -9.42
N ILE A 96 3.32 -9.36 -8.23
CA ILE A 96 3.80 -10.16 -7.10
C ILE A 96 3.50 -11.63 -7.33
N VAL A 97 4.55 -12.46 -7.25
CA VAL A 97 4.43 -13.91 -7.33
C VAL A 97 3.77 -14.39 -6.04
N ASP A 98 2.81 -15.31 -6.16
CA ASP A 98 2.07 -15.84 -5.01
C ASP A 98 1.32 -14.74 -4.24
N PHE A 99 0.75 -13.80 -4.99
CA PHE A 99 0.07 -12.63 -4.45
C PHE A 99 -0.95 -12.96 -3.38
N LYS A 100 -1.75 -14.00 -3.61
CA LYS A 100 -2.81 -14.43 -2.69
C LYS A 100 -2.29 -14.67 -1.28
N ASN A 101 -1.13 -15.33 -1.18
CA ASN A 101 -0.52 -15.65 0.11
C ASN A 101 0.23 -14.47 0.73
N LYS A 102 0.53 -13.45 -0.06
CA LYS A 102 1.20 -12.25 0.44
C LYS A 102 0.21 -11.16 0.84
N LEU A 103 -1.06 -11.34 0.49
CA LEU A 103 -2.07 -10.32 0.73
C LEU A 103 -2.42 -10.20 2.21
N PHE A 104 -2.38 -8.97 2.71
CA PHE A 104 -2.74 -8.65 4.09
C PHE A 104 -4.07 -7.87 4.08
N THR A 105 -5.05 -8.36 4.83
CA THR A 105 -6.40 -7.79 4.82
C THR A 105 -6.79 -7.10 6.13
N PHE A 106 -5.86 -6.96 7.05
CA PHE A 106 -6.09 -6.31 8.35
C PHE A 106 -7.01 -7.09 9.29
N GLU A 107 -7.17 -8.36 9.06
CA GLU A 107 -7.97 -9.24 9.92
C GLU A 107 -7.10 -10.02 10.90
#